data_b40d5ba27ced71fd40659b32dc0c4ab2
#
_entry.id   b40d5ba27ced71fd40659b32dc0c4ab2
#
_cell.length_a   1.000
_cell.length_b   1.000
_cell.length_c   1.000
_cell.angle_alpha   90.00
_cell.angle_beta   90.00
_cell.angle_gamma   90.00
#
_symmetry.space_group_name_H-M   'P 1'
#
loop_
_entity.id
_entity.type
_entity.pdbx_description
1 polymer ?
#
loop_
_entity_poly.entity_id
_entity_poly.type
_entity_poly.pdbx_seq_one_letter_code
_entity_poly.pdbx_strand_id
1 'polypeptide(L)'
;MNDNFKCIYKILKTLEKAMDYSEFDVSQISHEKLEISKERWAKYLEMMSDVGYITGLEIYEDITGEIMVENSGIRITLKGLEYLSENAIMQRMYKAAVGIKDIIK
;
A
#
# COMPACT_ATOMS: atom_id res chain seq x y z
N MET A 1 -8.27 -14.19 -0.57
CA MET A 1 -7.04 -13.41 -0.61
C MET A 1 -6.59 -13.04 0.78
N ASN A 2 -5.31 -13.09 1.03
CA ASN A 2 -4.75 -12.77 2.33
C ASN A 2 -4.91 -11.28 2.63
N ASP A 3 -5.29 -10.95 3.86
CA ASP A 3 -5.52 -9.56 4.25
C ASP A 3 -4.26 -8.71 4.14
N ASN A 4 -3.09 -9.30 4.35
CA ASN A 4 -1.83 -8.57 4.21
C ASN A 4 -1.66 -8.03 2.79
N PHE A 5 -1.82 -8.90 1.82
CA PHE A 5 -1.63 -8.50 0.43
C PHE A 5 -2.74 -7.59 -0.05
N LYS A 6 -3.94 -7.77 0.48
CA LYS A 6 -5.04 -6.89 0.16
C LYS A 6 -4.75 -5.46 0.64
N CYS A 7 -4.19 -5.34 1.83
CA CYS A 7 -3.84 -4.04 2.39
C CYS A 7 -2.70 -3.40 1.60
N ILE A 8 -1.67 -4.18 1.29
CA ILE A 8 -0.54 -3.69 0.52
C ILE A 8 -1.00 -3.22 -0.86
N TYR A 9 -1.85 -3.99 -1.51
CA TYR A 9 -2.41 -3.61 -2.81
C TYR A 9 -3.16 -2.28 -2.70
N LYS A 10 -3.94 -2.12 -1.65
CA LYS A 10 -4.74 -0.91 -1.47
C LYS A 10 -3.85 0.31 -1.29
N ILE A 11 -2.78 0.18 -0.51
CA ILE A 11 -1.84 1.28 -0.32
C ILE A 11 -1.21 1.67 -1.65
N LEU A 12 -0.70 0.68 -2.38
CA LEU A 12 -0.03 0.95 -3.64
C LEU A 12 -0.98 1.52 -4.68
N LYS A 13 -2.22 1.03 -4.70
CA LYS A 13 -3.20 1.54 -5.65
C LYS A 13 -3.53 3.00 -5.36
N THR A 14 -3.61 3.36 -4.09
CA THR A 14 -3.85 4.74 -3.70
C THR A 14 -2.69 5.63 -4.12
N LEU A 15 -1.45 5.15 -3.94
CA LEU A 15 -0.28 5.92 -4.35
C LEU A 15 -0.17 6.04 -5.87
N GLU A 16 -0.64 5.02 -6.59
CA GLU A 16 -0.67 5.11 -8.04
C GLU A 16 -1.60 6.24 -8.50
N LYS A 17 -2.76 6.32 -7.89
CA LYS A 17 -3.71 7.38 -8.23
C LYS A 17 -3.15 8.76 -7.88
N ALA A 18 -2.34 8.81 -6.82
CA ALA A 18 -1.74 10.06 -6.39
C ALA A 18 -0.71 10.59 -7.37
N MET A 19 -0.25 9.77 -8.30
CA MET A 19 0.73 10.22 -9.29
C MET A 19 0.20 11.34 -10.18
N ASP A 20 -1.12 11.48 -10.28
CA ASP A 20 -1.72 12.52 -11.10
C ASP A 20 -1.78 13.87 -10.41
N TYR A 21 -1.35 13.94 -9.16
CA TYR A 21 -1.48 15.16 -8.36
C TYR A 21 -0.12 15.57 -7.83
N SER A 22 0.07 16.89 -7.65
CA SER A 22 1.33 17.40 -7.15
C SER A 22 1.48 17.16 -5.65
N GLU A 23 0.37 17.01 -4.94
CA GLU A 23 0.39 16.76 -3.50
C GLU A 23 -0.48 15.57 -3.17
N PHE A 24 -0.05 14.80 -2.17
CA PHE A 24 -0.78 13.63 -1.75
C PHE A 24 -1.12 13.75 -0.26
N ASP A 25 -2.39 13.53 0.04
CA ASP A 25 -2.86 13.52 1.42
C ASP A 25 -2.58 12.15 2.01
N VAL A 26 -1.53 12.07 2.82
CA VAL A 26 -1.05 10.80 3.37
C VAL A 26 -2.06 10.16 4.31
N SER A 27 -3.04 10.93 4.80
CA SER A 27 -4.08 10.36 5.65
C SER A 27 -4.92 9.33 4.92
N GLN A 28 -4.91 9.33 3.59
CA GLN A 28 -5.65 8.35 2.82
C GLN A 28 -5.12 6.93 2.98
N ILE A 29 -3.87 6.80 3.43
CA ILE A 29 -3.29 5.48 3.69
C ILE A 29 -2.88 5.35 5.15
N SER A 30 -3.55 6.08 6.04
CA SER A 30 -3.29 5.96 7.48
C SER A 30 -3.76 4.61 7.99
N HIS A 31 -3.21 4.20 9.14
CA HIS A 31 -3.62 2.91 9.72
C HIS A 31 -5.10 2.93 10.09
N GLU A 32 -5.63 4.09 10.44
CA GLU A 32 -7.05 4.22 10.78
C GLU A 32 -7.93 4.00 9.55
N LYS A 33 -7.54 4.61 8.44
CA LYS A 33 -8.26 4.43 7.18
C LYS A 33 -8.24 2.99 6.72
N LEU A 34 -7.10 2.32 6.93
CA LEU A 34 -6.93 0.94 6.52
C LEU A 34 -7.46 -0.05 7.55
N GLU A 35 -7.88 0.44 8.72
CA GLU A 35 -8.47 -0.37 9.78
C GLU A 35 -7.52 -1.46 10.27
N ILE A 36 -6.27 -1.06 10.49
CA ILE A 36 -5.24 -1.96 11.01
C ILE A 36 -4.53 -1.26 12.17
N SER A 37 -3.77 -2.01 12.95
CA SER A 37 -3.00 -1.42 14.03
C SER A 37 -1.87 -0.58 13.47
N LYS A 38 -1.42 0.39 14.27
CA LYS A 38 -0.31 1.24 13.87
C LYS A 38 0.96 0.42 13.67
N GLU A 39 1.17 -0.58 14.53
CA GLU A 39 2.34 -1.44 14.42
C GLU A 39 2.35 -2.23 13.13
N ARG A 40 1.22 -2.82 12.77
CA ARG A 40 1.12 -3.58 11.52
C ARG A 40 1.30 -2.66 10.32
N TRP A 41 0.71 -1.50 10.38
CA TRP A 41 0.83 -0.48 9.34
C TRP A 41 2.28 -0.10 9.09
N ALA A 42 3.01 0.17 10.18
CA ALA A 42 4.42 0.54 10.06
C ALA A 42 5.25 -0.58 9.44
N LYS A 43 4.93 -1.83 9.79
CA LYS A 43 5.65 -2.98 9.25
C LYS A 43 5.37 -3.15 7.75
N TYR A 44 4.13 -2.93 7.33
CA TYR A 44 3.82 -2.98 5.91
C TYR A 44 4.63 -1.93 5.13
N LEU A 45 4.66 -0.71 5.65
CA LEU A 45 5.40 0.36 4.98
C LEU A 45 6.89 0.06 4.93
N GLU A 46 7.42 -0.49 6.03
CA GLU A 46 8.83 -0.86 6.07
C GLU A 46 9.14 -1.93 5.03
N MET A 47 8.32 -2.98 4.97
CA MET A 47 8.54 -4.04 4.00
C MET A 47 8.43 -3.55 2.57
N MET A 48 7.46 -2.69 2.29
CA MET A 48 7.31 -2.15 0.95
C MET A 48 8.48 -1.25 0.57
N SER A 49 8.99 -0.50 1.53
CA SER A 49 10.15 0.34 1.30
C SER A 49 11.39 -0.51 1.06
N ASP A 50 11.55 -1.58 1.85
CA ASP A 50 12.72 -2.46 1.74
C ASP A 50 12.80 -3.17 0.39
N VAL A 51 11.66 -3.62 -0.13
CA VAL A 51 11.67 -4.30 -1.42
C VAL A 51 11.60 -3.31 -2.59
N GLY A 52 11.45 -2.03 -2.30
CA GLY A 52 11.51 -1.01 -3.34
C GLY A 52 10.20 -0.70 -4.01
N TYR A 53 9.06 -1.05 -3.41
CA TYR A 53 7.76 -0.71 -4.00
C TYR A 53 7.40 0.75 -3.77
N ILE A 54 7.90 1.33 -2.69
CA ILE A 54 7.65 2.74 -2.36
C ILE A 54 8.94 3.39 -1.94
N THR A 55 8.96 4.72 -1.96
CA THR A 55 10.09 5.51 -1.49
C THR A 55 9.55 6.78 -0.85
N GLY A 56 10.42 7.55 -0.21
CA GLY A 56 10.03 8.81 0.40
C GLY A 56 9.57 8.69 1.84
N LEU A 57 9.94 7.61 2.51
CA LEU A 57 9.64 7.44 3.93
C LEU A 57 10.92 7.24 4.71
N GLU A 58 10.90 7.73 5.96
CA GLU A 58 11.93 7.40 6.94
C GLU A 58 11.23 6.63 8.06
N ILE A 59 11.74 5.43 8.35
CA ILE A 59 11.16 4.57 9.37
C ILE A 59 12.24 4.26 10.38
N TYR A 60 11.97 4.56 11.65
CA TYR A 60 12.96 4.35 12.71
C TYR A 60 12.24 4.10 14.02
N GLU A 61 13.00 3.63 15.02
CA GLU A 61 12.47 3.45 16.37
C GLU A 61 12.92 4.60 17.24
N ASP A 62 12.00 5.11 18.06
CA ASP A 62 12.37 6.14 19.02
C ASP A 62 12.98 5.47 20.27
N ILE A 63 13.29 6.30 21.26
CA ILE A 63 13.98 5.77 22.44
C ILE A 63 13.11 4.83 23.27
N THR A 64 11.81 4.84 23.04
CA THR A 64 10.91 3.91 23.73
C THR A 64 10.69 2.63 22.95
N GLY A 65 11.29 2.51 21.75
CA GLY A 65 11.11 1.35 20.91
C GLY A 65 9.90 1.42 20.00
N GLU A 66 9.21 2.56 20.01
CA GLU A 66 8.05 2.73 19.15
C GLU A 66 8.49 3.03 17.73
N ILE A 67 7.85 2.38 16.76
CA ILE A 67 8.17 2.61 15.36
C ILE A 67 7.61 3.94 14.91
N MET A 68 8.48 4.78 14.37
CA MET A 68 8.12 6.09 13.85
C MET A 68 8.23 6.08 12.35
N VAL A 69 7.22 6.64 11.69
CA VAL A 69 7.20 6.75 10.23
C VAL A 69 7.08 8.22 9.86
N GLU A 70 8.09 8.71 9.15
CA GLU A 70 8.08 10.10 8.70
C GLU A 70 7.95 10.14 7.20
N ASN A 71 7.04 10.97 6.73
CA ASN A 71 6.76 11.12 5.31
C ASN A 71 7.65 12.23 4.73
N SER A 72 8.55 11.84 3.83
CA SER A 72 9.43 12.76 3.12
C SER A 72 9.08 12.81 1.65
N GLY A 73 7.80 12.64 1.34
CA GLY A 73 7.34 12.62 -0.04
C GLY A 73 7.09 11.20 -0.52
N ILE A 74 6.26 10.46 0.21
CA ILE A 74 5.98 9.07 -0.14
C ILE A 74 5.43 8.98 -1.56
N ARG A 75 5.94 8.01 -2.32
CA ARG A 75 5.44 7.75 -3.67
C ARG A 75 5.74 6.32 -4.06
N ILE A 76 4.97 5.84 -5.04
CA ILE A 76 5.17 4.50 -5.58
C ILE A 76 6.36 4.53 -6.54
N THR A 77 7.04 3.40 -6.66
CA THR A 77 8.18 3.26 -7.57
C THR A 77 7.74 2.48 -8.81
N LEU A 78 8.64 2.40 -9.79
CA LEU A 78 8.39 1.57 -10.95
C LEU A 78 8.14 0.12 -10.54
N LYS A 79 8.91 -0.35 -9.55
CA LYS A 79 8.73 -1.71 -9.07
C LYS A 79 7.36 -1.91 -8.42
N GLY A 80 6.88 -0.88 -7.72
CA GLY A 80 5.54 -0.92 -7.16
C GLY A 80 4.48 -0.96 -8.23
N LEU A 81 4.68 -0.22 -9.32
CA LEU A 81 3.76 -0.26 -10.45
C LEU A 81 3.73 -1.63 -11.10
N GLU A 82 4.89 -2.27 -11.20
CA GLU A 82 4.95 -3.64 -11.73
C GLU A 82 4.19 -4.60 -10.85
N TYR A 83 4.33 -4.45 -9.54
CA TYR A 83 3.59 -5.28 -8.60
C TYR A 83 2.09 -5.14 -8.82
N LEU A 84 1.63 -3.90 -8.96
CA LEU A 84 0.20 -3.66 -9.21
C LEU A 84 -0.26 -4.30 -10.50
N SER A 85 0.56 -4.18 -11.54
CA SER A 85 0.22 -4.74 -12.84
C SER A 85 0.05 -6.25 -12.76
N GLU A 86 0.98 -6.92 -12.07
CA GLU A 86 0.91 -8.37 -11.93
C GLU A 86 -0.25 -8.82 -11.07
N ASN A 87 -0.55 -8.06 -10.03
CA ASN A 87 -1.57 -8.44 -9.06
C ASN A 87 -2.95 -7.93 -9.41
N ALA A 88 -3.07 -7.03 -10.37
CA ALA A 88 -4.37 -6.55 -10.82
C ALA A 88 -5.17 -7.69 -11.42
N ILE A 89 -4.51 -8.58 -12.15
CA ILE A 89 -5.18 -9.74 -12.73
C ILE A 89 -5.68 -10.65 -11.62
N MET A 90 -4.84 -10.88 -10.61
CA MET A 90 -5.24 -11.70 -9.48
C MET A 90 -6.42 -11.12 -8.73
N GLN A 91 -6.45 -9.78 -8.59
CA GLN A 91 -7.57 -9.12 -7.96
C GLN A 91 -8.86 -9.32 -8.75
N ARG A 92 -8.76 -9.21 -10.06
CA ARG A 92 -9.93 -9.44 -10.91
C ARG A 92 -10.41 -10.87 -10.83
N MET A 93 -9.48 -11.81 -10.82
CA MET A 93 -9.85 -13.22 -10.71
C MET A 93 -10.49 -13.51 -9.37
N TYR A 94 -9.98 -12.90 -8.31
CA TYR A 94 -10.56 -13.06 -6.99
C TYR A 94 -12.00 -12.51 -6.96
N LYS A 95 -12.20 -11.33 -7.52
CA LYS A 95 -13.53 -10.74 -7.57
C LYS A 95 -14.48 -11.56 -8.41
N ALA A 96 -13.99 -12.13 -9.49
CA ALA A 96 -14.80 -12.97 -10.34
C ALA A 96 -15.25 -14.24 -9.59
N ALA A 97 -14.39 -14.76 -8.75
CA ALA A 97 -14.71 -15.96 -7.99
C ALA A 97 -15.79 -15.70 -6.94
N VAL A 98 -15.82 -14.50 -6.36
CA VAL A 98 -16.79 -14.18 -5.31
C VAL A 98 -17.97 -13.37 -5.84
N GLY A 99 -17.77 -12.65 -6.96
CA GLY A 99 -18.82 -11.86 -7.56
C GLY A 99 -18.93 -12.22 -9.02
N ILE A 100 -19.75 -13.20 -9.29
CA ILE A 100 -19.81 -13.82 -10.61
C ILE A 100 -20.04 -12.83 -11.74
N LYS A 101 -20.83 -11.82 -11.49
CA LYS A 101 -21.15 -10.87 -12.56
C LYS A 101 -19.93 -10.14 -13.08
N ASP A 102 -18.84 -10.12 -12.35
CA ASP A 102 -17.63 -9.48 -12.81
C ASP A 102 -16.91 -10.28 -13.87
N ILE A 103 -17.25 -11.55 -13.98
CA ILE A 103 -16.61 -12.42 -14.95
C ILE A 103 -16.99 -12.06 -16.36
N ILE A 104 -18.14 -11.48 -16.50
CA ILE A 104 -18.71 -11.26 -17.82
C ILE A 104 -18.00 -10.19 -18.61
N LYS A 105 -17.20 -9.45 -17.96
CA LYS A 105 -16.48 -8.37 -18.65
C LYS A 105 -15.44 -8.86 -19.60
#